data_9ee064b181fea269a4eecdbdcb25e3d6
#
_entry.id   9ee064b181fea269a4eecdbdcb25e3d6
#
_cell.length_a   1.000
_cell.length_b   1.000
_cell.length_c   1.000
_cell.angle_alpha   90.00
_cell.angle_beta   90.00
_cell.angle_gamma   90.00
#
_symmetry.space_group_name_H-M   'P 1'
#
loop_
_entity.id
_entity.type
_entity.pdbx_description
1 polymer ?
#
loop_
_entity_poly.entity_id
_entity_poly.type
_entity_poly.pdbx_seq_one_letter_code
_entity_poly.pdbx_strand_id
1 'polypeptide(L)'
;QRYLPKFLSGEWFGTMCLTEAHCGTDLGLIRTTAKPEGDNYSISGQKIFISCGEHDMGDNIIHLVLARLPDAPKGVKGISLFLIPKYKVNDDGSTGVHNNVNCVSIEEKMGVHGSATCVMSFEDSEGYLIGELNDGLAAMFSMMNTERIAVGLQGLGQAEIAYQNALAYSKDRIQGRDLKGARNPEDEADPLIVHPDVRRMLIRSKSLIDSGRMLACWTALAIDRYEKDPNPKVRKENNDLVELMTPIIKALL
;
A
#
# COMPACT_ATOMS: atom_id res chain seq x y z
N GLN A 1 12.74 -20.68 -2.13
CA GLN A 1 13.52 -20.67 -3.38
C GLN A 1 12.65 -20.88 -4.62
N ARG A 2 11.54 -21.66 -4.57
CA ARG A 2 10.66 -21.98 -5.72
C ARG A 2 9.91 -20.75 -6.27
N TYR A 3 9.49 -19.82 -5.42
CA TYR A 3 8.65 -18.66 -5.78
C TYR A 3 9.47 -17.40 -6.14
N LEU A 4 10.55 -17.13 -5.40
CA LEU A 4 11.31 -15.89 -5.49
C LEU A 4 11.83 -15.55 -6.90
N PRO A 5 12.40 -16.49 -7.69
CA PRO A 5 12.86 -16.17 -9.04
C PRO A 5 11.76 -15.62 -9.95
N LYS A 6 10.55 -16.18 -9.87
CA LYS A 6 9.39 -15.75 -10.66
C LYS A 6 8.84 -14.37 -10.26
N PHE A 7 8.95 -14.02 -8.98
CA PHE A 7 8.68 -12.65 -8.51
C PHE A 7 9.71 -11.65 -9.07
N LEU A 8 10.99 -12.00 -9.01
CA LEU A 8 12.07 -11.11 -9.47
C LEU A 8 12.04 -10.91 -10.98
N SER A 9 11.63 -11.89 -11.75
CA SER A 9 11.46 -11.77 -13.21
C SER A 9 10.17 -11.03 -13.61
N GLY A 10 9.22 -10.85 -12.68
CA GLY A 10 7.91 -10.26 -12.96
C GLY A 10 6.91 -11.21 -13.64
N GLU A 11 7.23 -12.50 -13.72
CA GLU A 11 6.32 -13.52 -14.26
C GLU A 11 5.14 -13.79 -13.31
N TRP A 12 5.35 -13.68 -12.00
CA TRP A 12 4.34 -13.85 -10.97
C TRP A 12 4.17 -12.60 -10.14
N PHE A 13 2.94 -12.36 -9.73
CA PHE A 13 2.56 -11.21 -8.90
C PHE A 13 2.22 -11.66 -7.48
N GLY A 14 2.26 -10.71 -6.54
CA GLY A 14 1.96 -10.96 -5.14
C GLY A 14 0.90 -10.03 -4.59
N THR A 15 0.12 -10.51 -3.63
CA THR A 15 -0.86 -9.70 -2.91
C THR A 15 -0.73 -9.87 -1.40
N MET A 16 -1.22 -8.89 -0.65
CA MET A 16 -1.37 -8.94 0.80
C MET A 16 -2.86 -9.05 1.17
N CYS A 17 -3.25 -10.12 1.84
CA CYS A 17 -4.64 -10.44 2.15
C CYS A 17 -4.87 -10.44 3.68
N LEU A 18 -5.26 -9.28 4.23
CA LEU A 18 -5.46 -9.08 5.66
C LEU A 18 -6.93 -8.91 6.02
N THR A 19 -7.56 -7.87 5.44
CA THR A 19 -8.87 -7.33 5.81
C THR A 19 -10.00 -8.29 5.45
N GLU A 20 -10.96 -8.42 6.35
CA GLU A 20 -12.22 -9.12 6.13
C GLU A 20 -13.39 -8.14 6.28
N ALA A 21 -14.57 -8.47 5.77
CA ALA A 21 -15.71 -7.56 5.74
C ALA A 21 -16.10 -6.98 7.12
N HIS A 22 -15.82 -7.71 8.20
CA HIS A 22 -16.16 -7.31 9.58
C HIS A 22 -14.94 -6.80 10.36
N CYS A 23 -13.73 -6.86 9.84
CA CYS A 23 -12.52 -6.39 10.53
C CYS A 23 -11.42 -5.99 9.57
N GLY A 24 -10.82 -4.83 9.81
CA GLY A 24 -9.67 -4.32 9.05
C GLY A 24 -8.63 -3.75 10.00
N THR A 25 -9.02 -2.79 10.85
CA THR A 25 -8.13 -2.22 11.88
C THR A 25 -7.87 -3.21 13.01
N ASP A 26 -8.90 -3.91 13.49
CA ASP A 26 -8.76 -4.96 14.51
C ASP A 26 -8.67 -6.35 13.85
N LEU A 27 -7.47 -6.70 13.39
CA LEU A 27 -7.19 -8.00 12.80
C LEU A 27 -7.30 -9.16 13.81
N GLY A 28 -7.36 -8.86 15.11
CA GLY A 28 -7.65 -9.88 16.13
C GLY A 28 -8.96 -10.63 15.92
N LEU A 29 -9.85 -10.10 15.08
CA LEU A 29 -11.18 -10.65 14.79
C LEU A 29 -11.26 -11.46 13.50
N ILE A 30 -10.18 -11.65 12.74
CA ILE A 30 -10.21 -12.40 11.47
C ILE A 30 -10.77 -13.82 11.67
N ARG A 31 -11.54 -14.28 10.71
CA ARG A 31 -12.22 -15.58 10.70
C ARG A 31 -11.68 -16.56 9.66
N THR A 32 -10.85 -16.11 8.72
CA THR A 32 -10.16 -16.99 7.78
C THR A 32 -9.40 -18.06 8.57
N THR A 33 -9.65 -19.33 8.25
CA THR A 33 -9.10 -20.48 8.95
C THR A 33 -8.01 -21.16 8.13
N ALA A 34 -7.03 -21.73 8.82
CA ALA A 34 -5.99 -22.57 8.27
C ALA A 34 -6.01 -23.92 9.01
N LYS A 35 -6.45 -24.96 8.34
CA LYS A 35 -6.47 -26.32 8.92
C LYS A 35 -5.24 -27.09 8.44
N PRO A 36 -4.46 -27.72 9.33
CA PRO A 36 -3.34 -28.56 8.93
C PRO A 36 -3.80 -29.72 8.02
N GLU A 37 -3.09 -29.93 6.91
CA GLU A 37 -3.33 -31.02 5.96
C GLU A 37 -2.00 -31.60 5.47
N GLY A 38 -1.50 -32.64 6.15
CA GLY A 38 -0.16 -33.17 5.93
C GLY A 38 0.93 -32.13 6.23
N ASP A 39 1.77 -31.83 5.26
CA ASP A 39 2.83 -30.82 5.37
C ASP A 39 2.36 -29.40 5.00
N ASN A 40 1.12 -29.25 4.54
CA ASN A 40 0.51 -28.02 4.08
C ASN A 40 -0.71 -27.63 4.95
N TYR A 41 -1.44 -26.62 4.51
CA TYR A 41 -2.65 -26.15 5.16
C TYR A 41 -3.78 -25.97 4.15
N SER A 42 -4.99 -26.31 4.54
CA SER A 42 -6.23 -25.97 3.83
C SER A 42 -6.75 -24.64 4.35
N ILE A 43 -6.84 -23.64 3.49
CA ILE A 43 -7.22 -22.28 3.86
C ILE A 43 -8.63 -21.98 3.36
N SER A 44 -9.52 -21.53 4.27
CA SER A 44 -10.90 -21.18 3.94
C SER A 44 -11.29 -19.85 4.57
N GLY A 45 -11.85 -18.95 3.75
CA GLY A 45 -12.32 -17.63 4.18
C GLY A 45 -12.34 -16.62 3.04
N GLN A 46 -12.69 -15.37 3.38
CA GLN A 46 -12.80 -14.29 2.41
C GLN A 46 -12.00 -13.08 2.87
N LYS A 47 -11.33 -12.44 1.92
CA LYS A 47 -10.55 -11.22 2.13
C LYS A 47 -11.06 -10.12 1.20
N ILE A 48 -11.14 -8.89 1.70
CA ILE A 48 -11.63 -7.73 0.94
C ILE A 48 -10.53 -6.68 0.77
N PHE A 49 -10.73 -5.81 -0.21
CA PHE A 49 -9.81 -4.73 -0.58
C PHE A 49 -8.42 -5.23 -1.02
N ILE A 50 -8.39 -6.35 -1.74
CA ILE A 50 -7.13 -6.92 -2.22
C ILE A 50 -6.73 -6.28 -3.54
N SER A 51 -5.71 -5.43 -3.48
CA SER A 51 -5.13 -4.79 -4.67
C SER A 51 -4.51 -5.85 -5.59
N CYS A 52 -4.88 -5.79 -6.87
CA CYS A 52 -4.42 -6.74 -7.89
C CYS A 52 -4.67 -8.21 -7.52
N GLY A 53 -5.78 -8.49 -6.81
CA GLY A 53 -6.14 -9.86 -6.39
C GLY A 53 -6.44 -10.79 -7.55
N GLU A 54 -6.89 -10.23 -8.68
CA GLU A 54 -7.19 -10.96 -9.91
C GLU A 54 -6.80 -10.13 -11.14
N HIS A 55 -6.05 -10.70 -12.05
CA HIS A 55 -5.68 -10.16 -13.36
C HIS A 55 -5.01 -11.24 -14.24
N ASP A 56 -4.80 -10.92 -15.51
CA ASP A 56 -4.18 -11.77 -16.52
C ASP A 56 -2.78 -11.26 -16.98
N MET A 57 -2.16 -10.36 -16.21
CA MET A 57 -0.84 -9.79 -16.55
C MET A 57 0.35 -10.70 -16.26
N GLY A 58 0.13 -11.84 -15.60
CA GLY A 58 1.16 -12.81 -15.27
C GLY A 58 0.61 -14.20 -15.13
N ASP A 59 1.51 -15.19 -15.11
CA ASP A 59 1.15 -16.61 -15.14
C ASP A 59 0.56 -17.11 -13.83
N ASN A 60 0.83 -16.41 -12.71
CA ASN A 60 0.31 -16.79 -11.39
C ASN A 60 0.24 -15.56 -10.47
N ILE A 61 -0.66 -15.61 -9.48
CA ILE A 61 -0.75 -14.64 -8.38
C ILE A 61 -0.55 -15.41 -7.08
N ILE A 62 0.36 -14.91 -6.25
CA ILE A 62 0.69 -15.51 -4.97
C ILE A 62 0.14 -14.63 -3.85
N HIS A 63 -0.82 -15.15 -3.12
CA HIS A 63 -1.49 -14.43 -2.05
C HIS A 63 -0.80 -14.69 -0.71
N LEU A 64 -0.39 -13.64 -0.02
CA LEU A 64 0.07 -13.70 1.36
C LEU A 64 -1.10 -13.43 2.29
N VAL A 65 -1.61 -14.47 2.94
CA VAL A 65 -2.90 -14.47 3.63
C VAL A 65 -2.72 -14.63 5.12
N LEU A 66 -3.31 -13.72 5.90
CA LEU A 66 -3.43 -13.88 7.34
C LEU A 66 -4.62 -14.80 7.67
N ALA A 67 -4.35 -15.87 8.41
CA ALA A 67 -5.36 -16.83 8.83
C ALA A 67 -5.05 -17.38 10.23
N ARG A 68 -6.01 -18.10 10.81
CA ARG A 68 -5.92 -18.71 12.14
C ARG A 68 -6.01 -20.22 12.06
N LEU A 69 -5.22 -20.90 12.87
CA LEU A 69 -5.45 -22.31 13.16
C LEU A 69 -6.67 -22.45 14.09
N PRO A 70 -7.36 -23.61 14.07
CA PRO A 70 -8.52 -23.85 14.94
C PRO A 70 -8.23 -23.65 16.45
N ASP A 71 -7.05 -24.07 16.90
CA ASP A 71 -6.60 -24.02 18.29
C ASP A 71 -5.69 -22.83 18.62
N ALA A 72 -5.60 -21.85 17.71
CA ALA A 72 -4.73 -20.69 17.89
C ALA A 72 -5.20 -19.78 19.04
N PRO A 73 -4.30 -19.10 19.74
CA PRO A 73 -4.64 -18.10 20.75
C PRO A 73 -5.61 -17.04 20.20
N LYS A 74 -6.50 -16.52 21.03
CA LYS A 74 -7.41 -15.42 20.66
C LYS A 74 -6.64 -14.11 20.41
N GLY A 75 -7.24 -13.24 19.60
CA GLY A 75 -6.68 -11.92 19.31
C GLY A 75 -5.51 -12.02 18.32
N VAL A 76 -4.69 -10.99 18.23
CA VAL A 76 -3.60 -10.89 17.26
C VAL A 76 -2.50 -11.95 17.42
N LYS A 77 -2.35 -12.48 18.63
CA LYS A 77 -1.35 -13.51 18.96
C LYS A 77 -1.64 -14.90 18.38
N GLY A 78 -2.75 -15.10 17.70
CA GLY A 78 -3.09 -16.37 17.06
C GLY A 78 -3.13 -16.27 15.53
N ILE A 79 -2.56 -15.23 14.96
CA ILE A 79 -2.54 -15.00 13.51
C ILE A 79 -1.24 -15.55 12.93
N SER A 80 -1.38 -16.39 11.91
CA SER A 80 -0.26 -16.93 11.11
C SER A 80 -0.33 -16.42 9.69
N LEU A 81 0.80 -16.42 8.97
CA LEU A 81 0.91 -15.99 7.60
C LEU A 81 1.06 -17.20 6.68
N PHE A 82 0.26 -17.23 5.62
CA PHE A 82 0.28 -18.31 4.63
C PHE A 82 0.52 -17.77 3.23
N LEU A 83 1.33 -18.48 2.46
CA LEU A 83 1.51 -18.30 1.03
C LEU A 83 0.54 -19.21 0.30
N ILE A 84 -0.33 -18.63 -0.54
CA ILE A 84 -1.36 -19.35 -1.29
C ILE A 84 -1.24 -18.96 -2.75
N PRO A 85 -0.77 -19.84 -3.64
CA PRO A 85 -0.76 -19.57 -5.07
C PRO A 85 -2.18 -19.68 -5.65
N LYS A 86 -2.53 -18.83 -6.62
CA LYS A 86 -3.78 -18.95 -7.39
C LYS A 86 -3.83 -20.24 -8.18
N TYR A 87 -2.72 -20.60 -8.80
CA TYR A 87 -2.49 -21.90 -9.40
C TYR A 87 -1.39 -22.62 -8.64
N LYS A 88 -1.61 -23.90 -8.31
CA LYS A 88 -0.60 -24.73 -7.64
C LYS A 88 0.70 -24.74 -8.42
N VAL A 89 1.82 -24.87 -7.73
CA VAL A 89 3.14 -24.87 -8.36
C VAL A 89 3.70 -26.29 -8.34
N ASN A 90 3.94 -26.83 -9.52
CA ASN A 90 4.50 -28.17 -9.70
C ASN A 90 5.96 -28.23 -9.20
N ASP A 91 6.51 -29.44 -9.05
CA ASP A 91 7.88 -29.63 -8.55
C ASP A 91 8.96 -29.07 -9.48
N ASP A 92 8.68 -28.99 -10.77
CA ASP A 92 9.52 -28.35 -11.78
C ASP A 92 9.41 -26.82 -11.82
N GLY A 93 8.55 -26.22 -10.98
CA GLY A 93 8.30 -24.79 -10.91
C GLY A 93 7.29 -24.27 -11.94
N SER A 94 6.68 -25.14 -12.72
CA SER A 94 5.60 -24.75 -13.66
C SER A 94 4.28 -24.48 -12.94
N THR A 95 3.40 -23.70 -13.57
CA THR A 95 2.04 -23.43 -13.10
C THR A 95 1.18 -24.68 -13.30
N GLY A 96 0.54 -25.14 -12.21
CA GLY A 96 -0.30 -26.34 -12.19
C GLY A 96 -1.79 -26.02 -12.23
N VAL A 97 -2.59 -26.83 -11.54
CA VAL A 97 -4.05 -26.70 -11.48
C VAL A 97 -4.46 -25.50 -10.62
N HIS A 98 -5.66 -24.98 -10.87
CA HIS A 98 -6.26 -23.91 -10.07
C HIS A 98 -6.42 -24.33 -8.60
N ASN A 99 -6.10 -23.44 -7.68
CA ASN A 99 -6.02 -23.72 -6.24
C ASN A 99 -7.25 -23.24 -5.45
N ASN A 100 -8.43 -23.18 -6.07
CA ASN A 100 -9.68 -22.72 -5.46
C ASN A 100 -9.58 -21.31 -4.83
N VAL A 101 -8.81 -20.44 -5.46
CA VAL A 101 -8.70 -19.02 -5.11
C VAL A 101 -9.49 -18.22 -6.13
N ASN A 102 -10.62 -17.65 -5.70
CA ASN A 102 -11.57 -17.02 -6.60
C ASN A 102 -11.74 -15.53 -6.30
N CYS A 103 -11.81 -14.70 -7.34
CA CYS A 103 -12.26 -13.32 -7.22
C CYS A 103 -13.80 -13.31 -7.24
N VAL A 104 -14.40 -12.89 -6.13
CA VAL A 104 -15.86 -12.84 -5.96
C VAL A 104 -16.43 -11.56 -6.57
N SER A 105 -15.74 -10.44 -6.39
CA SER A 105 -16.12 -9.14 -6.92
C SER A 105 -14.93 -8.19 -6.99
N ILE A 106 -15.12 -7.13 -7.78
CA ILE A 106 -14.17 -6.00 -7.88
C ILE A 106 -14.87 -4.77 -7.33
N GLU A 107 -14.15 -3.99 -6.52
CA GLU A 107 -14.66 -2.76 -5.90
C GLU A 107 -14.80 -1.63 -6.93
N GLU A 108 -15.91 -0.91 -6.86
CA GLU A 108 -16.09 0.37 -7.54
C GLU A 108 -15.38 1.46 -6.70
N LYS A 109 -14.48 2.23 -7.32
CA LYS A 109 -13.61 3.17 -6.60
C LYS A 109 -13.74 4.59 -7.15
N MET A 110 -13.34 5.58 -6.36
CA MET A 110 -13.28 6.99 -6.77
C MET A 110 -12.15 7.28 -7.75
N GLY A 111 -11.13 6.42 -7.83
CA GLY A 111 -9.97 6.55 -8.70
C GLY A 111 -9.20 5.25 -8.80
N VAL A 112 -8.08 5.26 -9.52
CA VAL A 112 -7.23 4.08 -9.76
C VAL A 112 -8.04 2.93 -10.37
N HIS A 113 -8.91 3.25 -11.33
CA HIS A 113 -9.85 2.29 -11.92
C HIS A 113 -9.16 1.17 -12.70
N GLY A 114 -7.98 1.44 -13.24
CA GLY A 114 -7.18 0.44 -13.96
C GLY A 114 -6.50 -0.62 -13.08
N SER A 115 -6.51 -0.44 -11.75
CA SER A 115 -6.01 -1.44 -10.80
C SER A 115 -7.18 -2.10 -10.10
N ALA A 116 -7.39 -3.39 -10.31
CA ALA A 116 -8.46 -4.13 -9.66
C ALA A 116 -8.25 -4.19 -8.15
N THR A 117 -9.28 -3.86 -7.38
CA THR A 117 -9.35 -4.06 -5.93
C THR A 117 -10.39 -5.12 -5.67
N CYS A 118 -9.97 -6.29 -5.24
CA CYS A 118 -10.77 -7.52 -5.29
C CYS A 118 -11.28 -7.94 -3.92
N VAL A 119 -12.41 -8.65 -3.95
CA VAL A 119 -12.85 -9.54 -2.87
C VAL A 119 -12.41 -10.95 -3.25
N MET A 120 -11.50 -11.54 -2.47
CA MET A 120 -10.93 -12.86 -2.73
C MET A 120 -11.55 -13.91 -1.81
N SER A 121 -11.99 -15.03 -2.37
CA SER A 121 -12.46 -16.24 -1.66
C SER A 121 -11.42 -17.34 -1.75
N PHE A 122 -11.13 -17.95 -0.63
CA PHE A 122 -10.29 -19.14 -0.48
C PHE A 122 -11.20 -20.29 -0.05
N GLU A 123 -11.25 -21.37 -0.84
CA GLU A 123 -12.20 -22.47 -0.66
C GLU A 123 -11.44 -23.78 -0.54
N ASP A 124 -10.95 -24.06 0.67
CA ASP A 124 -10.02 -25.15 0.96
C ASP A 124 -8.76 -25.07 0.08
N SER A 125 -8.27 -23.86 -0.12
CA SER A 125 -7.09 -23.56 -0.92
C SER A 125 -5.83 -24.07 -0.22
N GLU A 126 -4.95 -24.75 -0.95
CA GLU A 126 -3.67 -25.21 -0.43
C GLU A 126 -2.75 -24.02 -0.13
N GLY A 127 -2.23 -23.97 1.08
CA GLY A 127 -1.34 -22.91 1.54
C GLY A 127 -0.14 -23.42 2.32
N TYR A 128 0.90 -22.60 2.33
CA TYR A 128 2.18 -22.92 2.98
C TYR A 128 2.48 -21.89 4.06
N LEU A 129 2.83 -22.34 5.26
CA LEU A 129 3.19 -21.45 6.36
C LEU A 129 4.44 -20.62 6.01
N ILE A 130 4.39 -19.33 6.27
CA ILE A 130 5.54 -18.41 6.18
C ILE A 130 5.92 -17.95 7.58
N GLY A 131 7.19 -18.19 7.95
CA GLY A 131 7.68 -17.90 9.29
C GLY A 131 7.17 -18.91 10.33
N GLU A 132 6.94 -18.43 11.55
CA GLU A 132 6.49 -19.25 12.67
C GLU A 132 4.97 -19.16 12.85
N LEU A 133 4.37 -20.21 13.42
CA LEU A 133 2.97 -20.19 13.81
C LEU A 133 2.72 -19.08 14.84
N ASN A 134 1.60 -18.37 14.65
CA ASN A 134 1.16 -17.27 15.53
C ASN A 134 2.04 -16.01 15.51
N ASP A 135 2.97 -15.90 14.56
CA ASP A 135 3.81 -14.72 14.33
C ASP A 135 3.57 -14.08 12.94
N GLY A 136 2.47 -14.43 12.31
CA GLY A 136 2.16 -13.99 10.95
C GLY A 136 1.94 -12.47 10.82
N LEU A 137 1.52 -11.81 11.88
CA LEU A 137 1.32 -10.36 11.85
C LEU A 137 2.65 -9.61 11.78
N ALA A 138 3.67 -10.01 12.55
CA ALA A 138 5.00 -9.44 12.48
C ALA A 138 5.64 -9.64 11.09
N ALA A 139 5.52 -10.84 10.52
CA ALA A 139 5.99 -11.14 9.18
C ALA A 139 5.30 -10.26 8.11
N MET A 140 3.97 -10.04 8.21
CA MET A 140 3.21 -9.17 7.30
C MET A 140 3.61 -7.71 7.45
N PHE A 141 3.88 -7.23 8.66
CA PHE A 141 4.26 -5.83 8.91
C PHE A 141 5.59 -5.43 8.27
N SER A 142 6.50 -6.37 8.03
CA SER A 142 7.75 -6.07 7.31
C SER A 142 7.49 -5.51 5.91
N MET A 143 6.45 -5.99 5.23
CA MET A 143 6.00 -5.46 3.93
C MET A 143 5.15 -4.18 4.10
N MET A 144 4.23 -4.17 5.07
CA MET A 144 3.29 -3.06 5.26
C MET A 144 3.96 -1.75 5.64
N ASN A 145 5.06 -1.78 6.39
CA ASN A 145 5.76 -0.55 6.78
C ASN A 145 6.34 0.17 5.56
N THR A 146 6.92 -0.58 4.63
CA THR A 146 7.40 -0.03 3.35
C THR A 146 6.24 0.52 2.51
N GLU A 147 5.15 -0.23 2.41
CA GLU A 147 3.97 0.17 1.65
C GLU A 147 3.31 1.44 2.19
N ARG A 148 3.22 1.60 3.50
CA ARG A 148 2.65 2.81 4.12
C ARG A 148 3.43 4.07 3.76
N ILE A 149 4.75 3.99 3.68
CA ILE A 149 5.60 5.12 3.26
C ILE A 149 5.41 5.38 1.77
N ALA A 150 5.37 4.35 0.94
CA ALA A 150 5.11 4.46 -0.50
C ALA A 150 3.76 5.15 -0.80
N VAL A 151 2.71 4.82 -0.04
CA VAL A 151 1.39 5.48 -0.15
C VAL A 151 1.46 6.96 0.24
N GLY A 152 2.24 7.33 1.27
CA GLY A 152 2.50 8.73 1.60
C GLY A 152 3.18 9.48 0.44
N LEU A 153 4.20 8.88 -0.19
CA LEU A 153 4.85 9.45 -1.38
C LEU A 153 3.92 9.57 -2.58
N GLN A 154 2.98 8.65 -2.75
CA GLN A 154 1.93 8.76 -3.77
C GLN A 154 1.07 10.01 -3.54
N GLY A 155 0.67 10.29 -2.31
CA GLY A 155 -0.07 11.50 -1.95
C GLY A 155 0.73 12.78 -2.24
N LEU A 156 2.01 12.80 -1.88
CA LEU A 156 2.91 13.91 -2.19
C LEU A 156 3.03 14.15 -3.71
N GLY A 157 3.12 13.08 -4.51
CA GLY A 157 3.16 13.17 -5.97
C GLY A 157 1.87 13.76 -6.56
N GLN A 158 0.70 13.38 -6.03
CA GLN A 158 -0.59 13.95 -6.43
C GLN A 158 -0.71 15.43 -6.05
N ALA A 159 -0.25 15.79 -4.85
CA ALA A 159 -0.22 17.19 -4.41
C ALA A 159 0.69 18.06 -5.30
N GLU A 160 1.87 17.55 -5.66
CA GLU A 160 2.81 18.25 -6.54
C GLU A 160 2.22 18.52 -7.92
N ILE A 161 1.63 17.53 -8.58
CA ILE A 161 1.04 17.73 -9.92
C ILE A 161 -0.17 18.67 -9.86
N ALA A 162 -1.00 18.57 -8.81
CA ALA A 162 -2.11 19.49 -8.60
C ALA A 162 -1.63 20.94 -8.45
N TYR A 163 -0.57 21.16 -7.68
CA TYR A 163 0.04 22.48 -7.50
C TYR A 163 0.61 23.05 -8.80
N GLN A 164 1.35 22.23 -9.57
CA GLN A 164 1.93 22.67 -10.85
C GLN A 164 0.86 23.10 -11.84
N ASN A 165 -0.21 22.32 -11.97
CA ASN A 165 -1.35 22.66 -12.82
C ASN A 165 -2.07 23.93 -12.34
N ALA A 166 -2.31 24.07 -11.03
CA ALA A 166 -2.92 25.26 -10.47
C ALA A 166 -2.07 26.51 -10.69
N LEU A 167 -0.74 26.40 -10.54
CA LEU A 167 0.18 27.49 -10.79
C LEU A 167 0.19 27.92 -12.28
N ALA A 168 0.25 26.93 -13.20
CA ALA A 168 0.20 27.20 -14.64
C ALA A 168 -1.13 27.88 -15.02
N TYR A 169 -2.24 27.32 -14.60
CA TYR A 169 -3.57 27.89 -14.85
C TYR A 169 -3.73 29.31 -14.27
N SER A 170 -3.23 29.57 -13.07
CA SER A 170 -3.33 30.89 -12.46
C SER A 170 -2.49 31.98 -13.16
N LYS A 171 -1.46 31.59 -13.90
CA LYS A 171 -0.65 32.49 -14.74
C LYS A 171 -1.31 32.77 -16.09
N ASP A 172 -2.03 31.80 -16.63
CA ASP A 172 -2.63 31.86 -17.97
C ASP A 172 -4.05 32.45 -17.93
N ARG A 173 -4.89 32.03 -17.01
CA ARG A 173 -6.26 32.49 -16.89
C ARG A 173 -6.33 33.95 -16.42
N ILE A 174 -6.93 34.81 -17.24
CA ILE A 174 -7.20 36.23 -16.89
C ILE A 174 -8.63 36.37 -16.37
N GLN A 175 -8.81 37.08 -15.25
CA GLN A 175 -10.12 37.50 -14.73
C GLN A 175 -9.98 38.53 -13.61
N GLY A 176 -10.76 39.60 -13.73
CA GLY A 176 -10.72 40.70 -12.75
C GLY A 176 -9.46 41.56 -12.86
N ARG A 177 -9.24 42.42 -11.88
CA ARG A 177 -8.08 43.32 -11.79
C ARG A 177 -7.42 43.21 -10.42
N ASP A 178 -6.12 43.45 -10.35
CA ASP A 178 -5.42 43.60 -9.06
C ASP A 178 -6.06 44.72 -8.23
N LEU A 179 -6.17 44.56 -6.94
CA LEU A 179 -6.72 45.56 -6.01
C LEU A 179 -5.98 46.91 -6.04
N LYS A 180 -4.74 46.93 -6.51
CA LYS A 180 -3.88 48.10 -6.64
C LYS A 180 -3.91 48.75 -8.04
N GLY A 181 -4.80 48.27 -8.91
CA GLY A 181 -4.92 48.68 -10.31
C GLY A 181 -4.45 47.63 -11.29
N ALA A 182 -4.81 47.79 -12.58
CA ALA A 182 -4.46 46.84 -13.63
C ALA A 182 -2.96 46.57 -13.68
N ARG A 183 -2.57 45.30 -13.70
CA ARG A 183 -1.18 44.88 -13.91
C ARG A 183 -0.82 44.87 -15.39
N ASN A 184 -1.76 44.44 -16.21
CA ASN A 184 -1.66 44.46 -17.66
C ASN A 184 -2.77 45.36 -18.22
N PRO A 185 -2.55 46.66 -18.30
CA PRO A 185 -3.59 47.64 -18.74
C PRO A 185 -4.13 47.36 -20.15
N GLU A 186 -3.30 46.78 -21.03
CA GLU A 186 -3.63 46.47 -22.42
C GLU A 186 -4.52 45.21 -22.56
N ASP A 187 -4.56 44.35 -21.54
CA ASP A 187 -5.37 43.12 -21.54
C ASP A 187 -6.78 43.44 -21.01
N GLU A 188 -7.76 42.60 -21.36
CA GLU A 188 -9.14 42.68 -20.87
C GLU A 188 -9.26 42.47 -19.35
N ALA A 189 -8.35 41.69 -18.75
CA ALA A 189 -8.27 41.40 -17.32
C ALA A 189 -6.83 41.05 -16.93
N ASP A 190 -6.56 40.94 -15.62
CA ASP A 190 -5.28 40.52 -15.11
C ASP A 190 -5.26 38.97 -14.90
N PRO A 191 -4.08 38.31 -14.95
CA PRO A 191 -3.93 36.91 -14.58
C PRO A 191 -4.36 36.63 -13.14
N LEU A 192 -4.94 35.45 -12.88
CA LEU A 192 -5.44 35.09 -11.54
C LEU A 192 -4.35 35.16 -10.45
N ILE A 193 -3.09 34.93 -10.82
CA ILE A 193 -1.95 34.95 -9.88
C ILE A 193 -1.74 36.33 -9.22
N VAL A 194 -2.30 37.41 -9.74
CA VAL A 194 -2.15 38.72 -9.12
C VAL A 194 -3.05 38.87 -7.88
N HIS A 195 -4.12 38.10 -7.79
CA HIS A 195 -5.08 38.19 -6.68
C HIS A 195 -4.46 37.64 -5.39
N PRO A 196 -4.55 38.39 -4.27
CA PRO A 196 -3.89 38.04 -3.01
C PRO A 196 -4.32 36.65 -2.46
N ASP A 197 -5.61 36.30 -2.58
CA ASP A 197 -6.10 35.01 -2.08
C ASP A 197 -5.61 33.80 -2.92
N VAL A 198 -5.55 33.96 -4.23
CA VAL A 198 -4.94 32.95 -5.12
C VAL A 198 -3.47 32.71 -4.75
N ARG A 199 -2.72 33.81 -4.54
CA ARG A 199 -1.31 33.72 -4.10
C ARG A 199 -1.18 33.06 -2.74
N ARG A 200 -2.05 33.36 -1.79
CA ARG A 200 -2.10 32.72 -0.47
C ARG A 200 -2.31 31.20 -0.60
N MET A 201 -3.26 30.76 -1.43
CA MET A 201 -3.52 29.34 -1.68
C MET A 201 -2.30 28.66 -2.29
N LEU A 202 -1.68 29.24 -3.32
CA LEU A 202 -0.48 28.70 -3.97
C LEU A 202 0.71 28.60 -3.01
N ILE A 203 0.97 29.64 -2.21
CA ILE A 203 2.07 29.63 -1.23
C ILE A 203 1.82 28.56 -0.17
N ARG A 204 0.59 28.43 0.33
CA ARG A 204 0.23 27.39 1.30
C ARG A 204 0.48 25.98 0.73
N SER A 205 -0.01 25.72 -0.48
CA SER A 205 0.18 24.44 -1.16
C SER A 205 1.68 24.12 -1.35
N LYS A 206 2.44 25.08 -1.85
CA LYS A 206 3.89 24.96 -2.03
C LYS A 206 4.61 24.66 -0.72
N SER A 207 4.27 25.37 0.36
CA SER A 207 4.89 25.17 1.67
C SER A 207 4.62 23.77 2.21
N LEU A 208 3.38 23.26 2.09
CA LEU A 208 3.02 21.91 2.54
C LEU A 208 3.74 20.83 1.72
N ILE A 209 3.82 20.98 0.40
CA ILE A 209 4.49 20.04 -0.49
C ILE A 209 6.00 19.98 -0.19
N ASP A 210 6.66 21.13 -0.06
CA ASP A 210 8.10 21.17 0.23
C ASP A 210 8.42 20.61 1.61
N SER A 211 7.61 20.96 2.62
CA SER A 211 7.74 20.40 3.98
C SER A 211 7.50 18.88 3.98
N GLY A 212 6.48 18.41 3.25
CA GLY A 212 6.19 16.99 3.09
C GLY A 212 7.33 16.23 2.42
N ARG A 213 7.94 16.81 1.39
CA ARG A 213 9.11 16.24 0.72
C ARG A 213 10.31 16.14 1.65
N MET A 214 10.60 17.19 2.43
CA MET A 214 11.67 17.15 3.43
C MET A 214 11.41 16.07 4.49
N LEU A 215 10.19 15.95 4.98
CA LEU A 215 9.79 14.95 5.96
C LEU A 215 9.97 13.53 5.40
N ALA A 216 9.53 13.29 4.16
CA ALA A 216 9.70 12.01 3.47
C ALA A 216 11.18 11.63 3.30
N CYS A 217 12.03 12.56 2.85
CA CYS A 217 13.46 12.34 2.70
C CYS A 217 14.16 12.08 4.05
N TRP A 218 13.78 12.81 5.10
CA TRP A 218 14.32 12.59 6.43
C TRP A 218 13.96 11.21 6.98
N THR A 219 12.73 10.77 6.77
CA THR A 219 12.31 9.42 7.17
C THR A 219 13.00 8.34 6.35
N ALA A 220 13.20 8.54 5.05
CA ALA A 220 13.96 7.62 4.20
C ALA A 220 15.42 7.48 4.70
N LEU A 221 16.05 8.58 5.10
CA LEU A 221 17.38 8.51 5.74
C LEU A 221 17.36 7.74 7.06
N ALA A 222 16.32 7.87 7.86
CA ALA A 222 16.17 7.07 9.09
C ALA A 222 16.03 5.57 8.79
N ILE A 223 15.34 5.20 7.71
CA ILE A 223 15.25 3.80 7.23
C ILE A 223 16.63 3.28 6.86
N ASP A 224 17.41 4.01 6.06
CA ASP A 224 18.77 3.60 5.68
C ASP A 224 19.67 3.38 6.92
N ARG A 225 19.56 4.27 7.92
CA ARG A 225 20.31 4.14 9.18
C ARG A 225 19.84 2.95 10.02
N TYR A 226 18.55 2.75 10.12
CA TYR A 226 17.97 1.59 10.80
C TYR A 226 18.47 0.28 10.20
N GLU A 227 18.51 0.18 8.88
CA GLU A 227 18.90 -1.05 8.18
C GLU A 227 20.40 -1.28 8.14
N LYS A 228 21.20 -0.22 7.95
CA LYS A 228 22.60 -0.33 7.50
C LYS A 228 23.64 0.25 8.46
N ASP A 229 23.26 1.02 9.48
CA ASP A 229 24.24 1.63 10.38
C ASP A 229 24.99 0.53 11.18
N PRO A 230 26.33 0.58 11.27
CA PRO A 230 27.11 -0.41 12.02
C PRO A 230 26.81 -0.38 13.52
N ASN A 231 26.37 0.75 14.08
CA ASN A 231 26.08 0.92 15.50
C ASN A 231 24.65 0.45 15.86
N PRO A 232 24.48 -0.61 16.68
CA PRO A 232 23.17 -1.11 17.07
C PRO A 232 22.29 -0.08 17.78
N LYS A 233 22.88 0.85 18.53
CA LYS A 233 22.15 1.91 19.22
C LYS A 233 21.53 2.88 18.20
N VAL A 234 22.29 3.28 17.18
CA VAL A 234 21.82 4.16 16.10
C VAL A 234 20.70 3.45 15.31
N ARG A 235 20.87 2.16 15.02
CA ARG A 235 19.81 1.37 14.37
C ARG A 235 18.51 1.38 15.17
N LYS A 236 18.59 1.15 16.49
CA LYS A 236 17.41 1.15 17.34
C LYS A 236 16.73 2.52 17.39
N GLU A 237 17.48 3.59 17.62
CA GLU A 237 16.93 4.96 17.65
C GLU A 237 16.23 5.34 16.35
N ASN A 238 16.79 4.94 15.21
CA ASN A 238 16.18 5.21 13.91
C ASN A 238 14.99 4.29 13.63
N ASN A 239 14.96 3.04 14.10
CA ASN A 239 13.78 2.19 14.03
C ASN A 239 12.62 2.80 14.82
N ASP A 240 12.84 3.23 16.05
CA ASP A 240 11.83 3.89 16.89
C ASP A 240 11.26 5.14 16.19
N LEU A 241 12.14 5.91 15.52
CA LEU A 241 11.74 7.06 14.72
C LEU A 241 10.88 6.66 13.50
N VAL A 242 11.27 5.64 12.73
CA VAL A 242 10.52 5.15 11.57
C VAL A 242 9.14 4.64 11.97
N GLU A 243 9.04 3.92 13.08
CA GLU A 243 7.75 3.46 13.61
C GLU A 243 6.81 4.63 13.95
N LEU A 244 7.34 5.70 14.56
CA LEU A 244 6.59 6.92 14.84
C LEU A 244 6.18 7.66 13.56
N MET A 245 7.10 7.79 12.61
CA MET A 245 6.89 8.62 11.41
C MET A 245 6.00 7.96 10.36
N THR A 246 5.97 6.63 10.29
CA THR A 246 5.19 5.88 9.29
C THR A 246 3.70 6.27 9.26
N PRO A 247 2.94 6.25 10.38
CA PRO A 247 1.55 6.69 10.36
C PRO A 247 1.39 8.20 10.12
N ILE A 248 2.35 9.02 10.56
CA ILE A 248 2.31 10.47 10.35
C ILE A 248 2.45 10.79 8.86
N ILE A 249 3.42 10.19 8.17
CA ILE A 249 3.63 10.39 6.73
C ILE A 249 2.41 9.95 5.94
N LYS A 250 1.89 8.77 6.21
CA LYS A 250 0.71 8.25 5.51
C LYS A 250 -0.53 9.15 5.68
N ALA A 251 -0.67 9.80 6.83
CA ALA A 251 -1.84 10.64 7.11
C ALA A 251 -1.66 12.09 6.64
N LEU A 252 -0.42 12.60 6.57
CA LEU A 252 -0.11 13.98 6.25
C LEU A 252 0.07 14.21 4.74
N LEU A 253 0.69 13.26 4.05
CA LEU A 253 0.99 13.33 2.62
C LEU A 253 -0.05 12.63 1.78
#